data_c2fe5616b9fffdd810e1312624df9a5e
#
_entry.id   c2fe5616b9fffdd810e1312624df9a5e
#
_cell.length_a   1.000
_cell.length_b   1.000
_cell.length_c   1.000
_cell.angle_alpha   90.00
_cell.angle_beta   90.00
_cell.angle_gamma   90.00
#
_symmetry.space_group_name_H-M   'P 1'
#
loop_
_entity.id
_entity.type
_entity.pdbx_description
1 polymer ?
#
loop_
_entity_poly.entity_id
_entity_poly.type
_entity_poly.pdbx_seq_one_letter_code
_entity_poly.pdbx_strand_id
1 'polypeptide(L)'
;MEQIVEKIREVAKRVLGDEVYNALPPNYIEVSPAPKDTGADYASSAAMKLFGQMKSSGAATSETIKSPRDLAETIKKLVEEDEGFPFSIEIAGPGFLNFISRDEYWKQILAKYSDNFAENISYRVYSDKQVICEFSDPNPFKVLHVGHLYTSIMGESISRLVEFAGGKVIRANFGGDVGLHVAKTIYALMKKDLKAKDLAKPEDIGKISLCYVDGTRDYEENENAKEKITELNRLIYEIADAGPDKIYPDNTYPKEVAELYWAGRTLSYKYFDDFYARVGVKFDKYYPESTVAKRGKKEVEDHIGTVYEMSNGAVIFPGEKYDLHTRVFINNEGLPTYEAKDVGLIFTKWDDYHFDQSIVITGNDIIDYMKVVLCSISQFAPDLPARTKHITHGNVRLPGNEKMSSRKGNFIKAVDVLDEVEDALGNLGKTPEIHKISIGAIKYAFLKYKIGGNIEFEAKESVSMTGNSGVYLQYSGVRAKKVLAAAATAKRAERTTEAPEWKLNQYEKSLIRELDQYRLVLKEAVGELAPHKVANYLYDLSQEFSRFYEHSKVIGSDWEKERLEIVRTYLNVLEHGLNILGIEIPEEM
;
A
#
# COMPACT_ATOMS: atom_id res chain seq x y z
N MET A 1 -11.70 8.37 -22.76
CA MET A 1 -11.98 9.70 -22.15
C MET A 1 -11.09 10.81 -22.68
N GLU A 2 -9.77 10.67 -22.74
CA GLU A 2 -8.85 11.72 -23.24
C GLU A 2 -9.26 12.27 -24.61
N GLN A 3 -9.60 11.40 -25.58
CA GLN A 3 -10.06 11.81 -26.92
C GLN A 3 -11.31 12.70 -26.89
N ILE A 4 -12.25 12.42 -25.97
CA ILE A 4 -13.46 13.24 -25.81
C ILE A 4 -13.09 14.61 -25.26
N VAL A 5 -12.21 14.65 -24.24
CA VAL A 5 -11.74 15.92 -23.65
C VAL A 5 -11.02 16.77 -24.69
N GLU A 6 -10.11 16.17 -25.47
CA GLU A 6 -9.38 16.86 -26.53
C GLU A 6 -10.33 17.40 -27.62
N LYS A 7 -11.30 16.59 -28.02
CA LYS A 7 -12.28 17.02 -29.01
C LYS A 7 -13.17 18.16 -28.51
N ILE A 8 -13.64 18.08 -27.25
CA ILE A 8 -14.39 19.20 -26.66
C ILE A 8 -13.50 20.46 -26.55
N ARG A 9 -12.21 20.31 -26.21
CA ARG A 9 -11.26 21.44 -26.16
C ARG A 9 -11.07 22.11 -27.53
N GLU A 10 -10.87 21.31 -28.56
CA GLU A 10 -10.76 21.80 -29.93
C GLU A 10 -12.00 22.64 -30.32
N VAL A 11 -13.19 22.09 -30.08
CA VAL A 11 -14.46 22.76 -30.39
C VAL A 11 -14.66 24.00 -29.49
N ALA A 12 -14.36 23.90 -28.21
CA ALA A 12 -14.46 25.03 -27.28
C ALA A 12 -13.56 26.19 -27.69
N LYS A 13 -12.34 25.90 -28.11
CA LYS A 13 -11.42 26.92 -28.65
C LYS A 13 -11.99 27.61 -29.90
N ARG A 14 -12.60 26.83 -30.81
CA ARG A 14 -13.23 27.35 -32.02
C ARG A 14 -14.47 28.22 -31.70
N VAL A 15 -15.23 27.87 -30.66
CA VAL A 15 -16.48 28.58 -30.29
C VAL A 15 -16.22 29.81 -29.42
N LEU A 16 -15.28 29.71 -28.46
CA LEU A 16 -14.98 30.79 -27.51
C LEU A 16 -13.94 31.79 -28.02
N GLY A 17 -13.12 31.39 -28.99
CA GLY A 17 -11.91 32.10 -29.38
C GLY A 17 -10.74 31.86 -28.46
N ASP A 18 -9.53 32.10 -28.96
CA ASP A 18 -8.27 31.78 -28.26
C ASP A 18 -8.11 32.51 -26.92
N GLU A 19 -8.51 33.76 -26.82
CA GLU A 19 -8.35 34.59 -25.63
C GLU A 19 -9.17 34.06 -24.46
N VAL A 20 -10.46 33.77 -24.66
CA VAL A 20 -11.35 33.25 -23.61
C VAL A 20 -10.98 31.82 -23.24
N TYR A 21 -10.65 31.00 -24.26
CA TYR A 21 -10.26 29.61 -24.02
C TYR A 21 -8.98 29.49 -23.19
N ASN A 22 -7.94 30.28 -23.48
CA ASN A 22 -6.67 30.23 -22.79
C ASN A 22 -6.74 30.72 -21.32
N ALA A 23 -7.81 31.46 -20.99
CA ALA A 23 -8.09 31.87 -19.60
C ALA A 23 -8.78 30.78 -18.76
N LEU A 24 -9.18 29.65 -19.34
CA LEU A 24 -9.82 28.55 -18.62
C LEU A 24 -8.80 27.78 -17.77
N PRO A 25 -9.20 27.32 -16.56
CA PRO A 25 -8.37 26.42 -15.78
C PRO A 25 -8.04 25.12 -16.54
N PRO A 26 -6.88 24.48 -16.31
CA PRO A 26 -6.46 23.29 -17.06
C PRO A 26 -7.47 22.13 -17.05
N ASN A 27 -8.25 21.99 -15.97
CA ASN A 27 -9.23 20.92 -15.79
C ASN A 27 -10.69 21.41 -15.90
N TYR A 28 -10.92 22.47 -16.66
CA TYR A 28 -12.26 23.05 -16.79
C TYR A 28 -13.24 22.13 -17.52
N ILE A 29 -12.76 21.40 -18.53
CA ILE A 29 -13.53 20.41 -19.29
C ILE A 29 -13.30 19.04 -18.67
N GLU A 30 -14.35 18.48 -18.10
CA GLU A 30 -14.36 17.18 -17.45
C GLU A 30 -15.28 16.21 -18.22
N VAL A 31 -14.82 14.97 -18.34
CA VAL A 31 -15.59 13.84 -18.88
C VAL A 31 -15.52 12.73 -17.85
N SER A 32 -16.66 12.16 -17.52
CA SER A 32 -16.80 11.04 -16.57
C SER A 32 -17.58 9.90 -17.19
N PRO A 33 -17.49 8.67 -16.64
CA PRO A 33 -18.44 7.61 -16.98
C PRO A 33 -19.87 8.09 -16.80
N ALA A 34 -20.73 7.78 -17.76
CA ALA A 34 -22.14 8.15 -17.69
C ALA A 34 -22.90 7.31 -16.64
N PRO A 35 -23.96 7.84 -16.01
CA PRO A 35 -24.84 7.03 -15.17
C PRO A 35 -25.42 5.84 -15.95
N LYS A 36 -25.52 4.67 -15.28
CA LYS A 36 -25.90 3.38 -15.91
C LYS A 36 -27.26 3.39 -16.61
N ASP A 37 -28.16 4.27 -16.22
CA ASP A 37 -29.53 4.42 -16.74
C ASP A 37 -29.63 5.31 -18.00
N THR A 38 -28.54 5.97 -18.39
CA THR A 38 -28.53 6.89 -19.54
C THR A 38 -28.33 6.22 -20.90
N GLY A 39 -27.87 4.97 -20.94
CA GLY A 39 -27.48 4.27 -22.17
C GLY A 39 -26.21 4.84 -22.84
N ALA A 40 -25.58 5.85 -22.25
CA ALA A 40 -24.32 6.42 -22.72
C ALA A 40 -23.12 5.83 -22.00
N ASP A 41 -21.94 5.90 -22.61
CA ASP A 41 -20.69 5.42 -22.01
C ASP A 41 -20.00 6.50 -21.17
N TYR A 42 -20.03 7.76 -21.67
CA TYR A 42 -19.43 8.91 -21.00
C TYR A 42 -20.38 10.10 -21.00
N ALA A 43 -20.20 11.00 -20.03
CA ALA A 43 -20.97 12.24 -19.93
C ALA A 43 -20.07 13.43 -19.60
N SER A 44 -20.49 14.63 -20.05
CA SER A 44 -19.81 15.88 -19.73
C SER A 44 -20.80 17.01 -19.49
N SER A 45 -20.53 17.84 -18.50
CA SER A 45 -21.20 19.11 -18.24
C SER A 45 -20.53 20.30 -18.94
N ALA A 46 -19.60 20.03 -19.85
CA ALA A 46 -18.76 21.07 -20.47
C ALA A 46 -19.58 22.20 -21.13
N ALA A 47 -20.66 21.88 -21.83
CA ALA A 47 -21.47 22.92 -22.48
C ALA A 47 -22.07 23.91 -21.45
N MET A 48 -22.52 23.46 -20.30
CA MET A 48 -23.02 24.31 -19.23
C MET A 48 -21.93 25.19 -18.60
N LYS A 49 -20.76 24.61 -18.31
CA LYS A 49 -19.60 25.33 -17.78
C LYS A 49 -19.10 26.39 -18.77
N LEU A 50 -18.90 26.01 -20.03
CA LEU A 50 -18.45 26.92 -21.10
C LEU A 50 -19.44 28.07 -21.37
N PHE A 51 -20.74 27.78 -21.36
CA PHE A 51 -21.76 28.83 -21.51
C PHE A 51 -21.73 29.83 -20.34
N GLY A 52 -21.54 29.37 -19.13
CA GLY A 52 -21.32 30.24 -17.96
C GLY A 52 -20.12 31.15 -18.14
N GLN A 53 -19.02 30.64 -18.67
CA GLN A 53 -17.81 31.41 -18.96
C GLN A 53 -18.02 32.44 -20.08
N MET A 54 -18.72 32.07 -21.15
CA MET A 54 -19.07 33.01 -22.22
C MET A 54 -19.84 34.24 -21.69
N LYS A 55 -20.81 34.02 -20.78
CA LYS A 55 -21.56 35.10 -20.14
C LYS A 55 -20.69 36.01 -19.28
N SER A 56 -19.78 35.43 -18.49
CA SER A 56 -18.94 36.17 -17.53
C SER A 56 -17.83 36.98 -18.25
N SER A 57 -17.31 36.49 -19.37
CA SER A 57 -16.26 37.16 -20.15
C SER A 57 -16.77 38.26 -21.08
N GLY A 58 -18.10 38.45 -21.21
CA GLY A 58 -18.68 39.39 -22.17
C GLY A 58 -18.44 38.97 -23.62
N ALA A 59 -17.99 37.74 -23.87
CA ALA A 59 -17.87 37.21 -25.23
C ALA A 59 -19.26 37.22 -25.87
N ALA A 60 -19.34 37.81 -27.07
CA ALA A 60 -20.61 37.97 -27.79
C ALA A 60 -21.27 36.59 -27.97
N THR A 61 -22.38 36.36 -27.27
CA THR A 61 -23.28 35.26 -27.59
C THR A 61 -23.72 35.46 -29.04
N SER A 62 -23.42 34.53 -29.93
CA SER A 62 -23.92 34.59 -31.28
C SER A 62 -25.46 34.57 -31.25
N GLU A 63 -26.12 35.13 -32.25
CA GLU A 63 -27.60 35.08 -32.34
C GLU A 63 -28.15 33.65 -32.17
N THR A 64 -27.31 32.63 -32.36
CA THR A 64 -27.64 31.21 -32.35
C THR A 64 -27.41 30.51 -30.99
N ILE A 65 -26.60 31.05 -30.05
CA ILE A 65 -26.27 30.42 -28.76
C ILE A 65 -26.89 31.27 -27.62
N LYS A 66 -28.09 30.92 -27.19
CA LYS A 66 -28.85 31.64 -26.14
C LYS A 66 -28.90 30.85 -24.81
N SER A 67 -28.61 29.59 -24.85
CA SER A 67 -28.66 28.69 -23.68
C SER A 67 -27.51 27.68 -23.68
N PRO A 68 -27.22 27.04 -22.54
CA PRO A 68 -26.25 25.94 -22.49
C PRO A 68 -26.61 24.79 -23.45
N ARG A 69 -27.92 24.58 -23.68
CA ARG A 69 -28.40 23.56 -24.62
C ARG A 69 -28.06 23.92 -26.05
N ASP A 70 -28.19 25.19 -26.48
CA ASP A 70 -27.80 25.63 -27.81
C ASP A 70 -26.30 25.47 -28.04
N LEU A 71 -25.48 25.71 -27.00
CA LEU A 71 -24.04 25.44 -27.03
C LEU A 71 -23.76 23.95 -27.14
N ALA A 72 -24.51 23.10 -26.42
CA ALA A 72 -24.39 21.65 -26.54
C ALA A 72 -24.73 21.16 -27.97
N GLU A 73 -25.79 21.68 -28.59
CA GLU A 73 -26.14 21.39 -30.00
C GLU A 73 -25.03 21.83 -30.95
N THR A 74 -24.43 23.00 -30.71
CA THR A 74 -23.29 23.48 -31.49
C THR A 74 -22.07 22.57 -31.35
N ILE A 75 -21.75 22.18 -30.12
CA ILE A 75 -20.64 21.23 -29.85
C ILE A 75 -20.92 19.90 -30.54
N LYS A 76 -22.12 19.33 -30.37
CA LYS A 76 -22.54 18.10 -31.03
C LYS A 76 -22.31 18.16 -32.54
N LYS A 77 -22.83 19.20 -33.19
CA LYS A 77 -22.70 19.38 -34.65
C LYS A 77 -21.24 19.43 -35.11
N LEU A 78 -20.40 20.21 -34.42
CA LEU A 78 -19.00 20.36 -34.77
C LEU A 78 -18.16 19.10 -34.50
N VAL A 79 -18.54 18.32 -33.49
CA VAL A 79 -17.90 17.02 -33.19
C VAL A 79 -18.32 15.97 -34.23
N GLU A 80 -19.59 15.93 -34.61
CA GLU A 80 -20.13 14.97 -35.59
C GLU A 80 -19.72 15.28 -37.05
N GLU A 81 -19.17 16.47 -37.34
CA GLU A 81 -18.50 16.78 -38.62
C GLU A 81 -17.21 15.95 -38.82
N ASP A 82 -16.64 15.43 -37.74
CA ASP A 82 -15.47 14.55 -37.79
C ASP A 82 -15.92 13.07 -37.87
N GLU A 83 -15.98 12.54 -39.09
CA GLU A 83 -16.35 11.14 -39.34
C GLU A 83 -15.44 10.14 -38.63
N GLY A 84 -14.19 10.51 -38.29
CA GLY A 84 -13.24 9.71 -37.56
C GLY A 84 -13.48 9.69 -36.05
N PHE A 85 -14.32 10.57 -35.48
CA PHE A 85 -14.62 10.61 -34.08
C PHE A 85 -15.51 9.42 -33.68
N PRO A 86 -15.06 8.56 -32.73
CA PRO A 86 -15.69 7.27 -32.51
C PRO A 86 -16.91 7.30 -31.57
N PHE A 87 -17.47 8.47 -31.31
CA PHE A 87 -18.65 8.65 -30.45
C PHE A 87 -19.75 9.39 -31.17
N SER A 88 -21.00 8.99 -30.93
CA SER A 88 -22.17 9.83 -31.16
C SER A 88 -22.54 10.59 -29.89
N ILE A 89 -23.21 11.74 -30.05
CA ILE A 89 -23.56 12.58 -28.89
C ILE A 89 -25.08 12.69 -28.78
N GLU A 90 -25.60 12.41 -27.58
CA GLU A 90 -26.96 12.72 -27.17
C GLU A 90 -26.96 13.85 -26.16
N ILE A 91 -27.90 14.79 -26.27
CA ILE A 91 -28.01 15.93 -25.37
C ILE A 91 -29.15 15.69 -24.38
N ALA A 92 -28.80 15.70 -23.09
CA ALA A 92 -29.76 15.52 -22.02
C ALA A 92 -29.94 16.80 -21.17
N GLY A 93 -31.17 17.00 -20.69
CA GLY A 93 -31.50 18.11 -19.80
C GLY A 93 -31.06 19.48 -20.29
N PRO A 94 -30.43 20.33 -19.46
CA PRO A 94 -30.05 21.68 -19.79
C PRO A 94 -28.79 21.83 -20.68
N GLY A 95 -28.19 20.72 -21.14
CA GLY A 95 -26.98 20.73 -21.98
C GLY A 95 -25.90 19.74 -21.54
N PHE A 96 -26.27 18.63 -20.90
CA PHE A 96 -25.36 17.52 -20.73
C PHE A 96 -25.04 16.86 -22.07
N LEU A 97 -23.77 16.59 -22.30
CA LEU A 97 -23.31 15.86 -23.48
C LEU A 97 -23.09 14.39 -23.07
N ASN A 98 -23.91 13.51 -23.60
CA ASN A 98 -23.81 12.07 -23.41
C ASN A 98 -23.16 11.45 -24.65
N PHE A 99 -22.01 10.77 -24.46
CA PHE A 99 -21.23 10.14 -25.53
C PHE A 99 -21.50 8.64 -25.57
N ILE A 100 -21.92 8.17 -26.74
CA ILE A 100 -22.17 6.76 -27.01
C ILE A 100 -21.10 6.28 -27.98
N SER A 101 -20.29 5.31 -27.53
CA SER A 101 -19.16 4.78 -28.30
C SER A 101 -19.64 3.85 -29.41
N ARG A 102 -19.03 3.96 -30.60
CA ARG A 102 -19.16 2.95 -31.65
C ARG A 102 -18.36 1.71 -31.29
N ASP A 103 -18.72 0.55 -31.86
CA ASP A 103 -18.05 -0.73 -31.57
C ASP A 103 -16.54 -0.68 -31.89
N GLU A 104 -16.15 0.06 -32.94
CA GLU A 104 -14.77 0.25 -33.37
C GLU A 104 -13.89 0.88 -32.28
N TYR A 105 -14.45 1.80 -31.50
CA TYR A 105 -13.72 2.40 -30.37
C TYR A 105 -13.32 1.34 -29.33
N TRP A 106 -14.25 0.48 -28.95
CA TRP A 106 -13.98 -0.57 -27.97
C TRP A 106 -13.03 -1.65 -28.50
N LYS A 107 -13.15 -1.99 -29.79
CA LYS A 107 -12.20 -2.88 -30.47
C LYS A 107 -10.79 -2.30 -30.47
N GLN A 108 -10.63 -0.99 -30.73
CA GLN A 108 -9.33 -0.30 -30.65
C GLN A 108 -8.76 -0.29 -29.23
N ILE A 109 -9.59 -0.03 -28.20
CA ILE A 109 -9.17 -0.10 -26.80
C ILE A 109 -8.68 -1.51 -26.47
N LEU A 110 -9.43 -2.54 -26.82
CA LEU A 110 -9.03 -3.92 -26.58
C LEU A 110 -7.70 -4.26 -27.27
N ALA A 111 -7.56 -3.94 -28.55
CA ALA A 111 -6.32 -4.17 -29.30
C ALA A 111 -5.13 -3.46 -28.68
N LYS A 112 -5.31 -2.21 -28.23
CA LYS A 112 -4.28 -1.44 -27.54
C LYS A 112 -3.75 -2.18 -26.30
N TYR A 113 -4.65 -2.73 -25.47
CA TYR A 113 -4.24 -3.48 -24.26
C TYR A 113 -3.68 -4.87 -24.58
N SER A 114 -4.16 -5.53 -25.65
CA SER A 114 -3.65 -6.83 -26.09
C SER A 114 -2.23 -6.76 -26.65
N ASP A 115 -1.96 -5.76 -27.51
CA ASP A 115 -0.71 -5.69 -28.27
C ASP A 115 0.46 -5.20 -27.43
N ASN A 116 0.24 -4.22 -26.55
CA ASN A 116 1.29 -3.54 -25.79
C ASN A 116 0.85 -3.24 -24.36
N PHE A 117 0.45 -4.24 -23.59
CA PHE A 117 -0.07 -4.08 -22.24
C PHE A 117 0.85 -3.23 -21.34
N ALA A 118 2.12 -3.61 -21.21
CA ALA A 118 3.07 -2.95 -20.32
C ALA A 118 3.30 -1.46 -20.68
N GLU A 119 3.34 -1.13 -21.98
CA GLU A 119 3.51 0.26 -22.44
C GLU A 119 2.25 1.09 -22.14
N ASN A 120 1.08 0.52 -22.38
CA ASN A 120 -0.19 1.21 -22.20
C ASN A 120 -0.51 1.55 -20.74
N ILE A 121 -0.10 0.72 -19.80
CA ILE A 121 -0.27 1.00 -18.37
C ILE A 121 0.90 1.79 -17.77
N SER A 122 1.99 2.02 -18.50
CA SER A 122 3.21 2.64 -17.98
C SER A 122 2.96 4.02 -17.37
N TYR A 123 3.53 4.23 -16.17
CA TYR A 123 3.53 5.51 -15.45
C TYR A 123 4.82 5.63 -14.65
N ARG A 124 5.78 6.41 -15.15
CA ARG A 124 7.19 6.38 -14.72
C ARG A 124 7.61 7.61 -13.89
N VAL A 125 6.77 8.05 -12.96
CA VAL A 125 7.02 9.25 -12.14
C VAL A 125 8.19 9.10 -11.14
N TYR A 126 8.57 7.86 -10.83
CA TYR A 126 9.71 7.52 -9.99
C TYR A 126 10.96 7.05 -10.77
N SER A 127 10.98 7.21 -12.11
CA SER A 127 12.18 6.86 -12.90
C SER A 127 13.43 7.51 -12.31
N ASP A 128 14.49 6.71 -12.22
CA ASP A 128 15.81 7.10 -11.70
C ASP A 128 15.85 7.55 -10.24
N LYS A 129 14.73 7.44 -9.51
CA LYS A 129 14.67 7.78 -8.08
C LYS A 129 14.98 6.56 -7.21
N GLN A 130 15.81 6.78 -6.21
CA GLN A 130 16.07 5.83 -5.14
C GLN A 130 15.15 6.11 -3.95
N VAL A 131 14.28 5.15 -3.63
CA VAL A 131 13.25 5.32 -2.61
C VAL A 131 13.44 4.28 -1.51
N ILE A 132 13.53 4.72 -0.26
CA ILE A 132 13.53 3.81 0.90
C ILE A 132 12.10 3.69 1.39
N CYS A 133 11.59 2.46 1.48
CA CYS A 133 10.32 2.14 2.13
C CYS A 133 10.62 1.42 3.45
N GLU A 134 10.34 2.09 4.57
CA GLU A 134 10.54 1.57 5.93
C GLU A 134 9.20 1.17 6.51
N PHE A 135 9.10 -0.08 6.98
CA PHE A 135 7.85 -0.61 7.49
C PHE A 135 8.04 -1.87 8.33
N SER A 136 6.98 -2.29 9.02
CA SER A 136 6.89 -3.40 9.95
C SER A 136 7.53 -3.08 11.32
N ASP A 137 8.82 -2.84 11.39
CA ASP A 137 9.61 -2.32 12.50
C ASP A 137 9.36 -3.04 13.85
N PRO A 138 9.43 -4.38 13.89
CA PRO A 138 9.18 -5.13 15.11
C PRO A 138 10.37 -5.06 16.06
N ASN A 139 10.06 -4.97 17.33
CA ASN A 139 11.09 -5.06 18.36
C ASN A 139 11.48 -6.53 18.59
N PRO A 140 12.77 -6.91 18.49
CA PRO A 140 13.26 -8.19 19.00
C PRO A 140 12.82 -8.45 20.44
N PHE A 141 12.86 -9.71 20.85
CA PHE A 141 12.38 -10.18 22.15
C PHE A 141 10.87 -10.11 22.36
N LYS A 142 10.10 -9.94 21.27
CA LYS A 142 8.63 -9.98 21.29
C LYS A 142 8.11 -10.77 20.10
N VAL A 143 6.91 -11.34 20.27
CA VAL A 143 6.17 -11.91 19.14
C VAL A 143 5.51 -10.81 18.31
N LEU A 144 5.35 -11.07 17.03
CA LEU A 144 4.64 -10.17 16.12
C LEU A 144 3.13 -10.18 16.41
N HIS A 145 2.52 -9.02 16.38
CA HIS A 145 1.07 -8.85 16.48
C HIS A 145 0.45 -8.42 15.14
N VAL A 146 -0.87 -8.46 15.06
CA VAL A 146 -1.63 -8.13 13.84
C VAL A 146 -1.30 -6.74 13.26
N GLY A 147 -0.88 -5.78 14.09
CA GLY A 147 -0.39 -4.48 13.62
C GLY A 147 0.86 -4.59 12.74
N HIS A 148 1.83 -5.44 13.14
CA HIS A 148 3.02 -5.70 12.31
C HIS A 148 2.64 -6.41 11.00
N LEU A 149 1.70 -7.35 11.03
CA LEU A 149 1.17 -7.99 9.82
C LEU A 149 0.57 -6.94 8.86
N TYR A 150 -0.25 -6.02 9.38
CA TYR A 150 -0.86 -4.97 8.57
C TYR A 150 0.18 -4.01 7.99
N THR A 151 1.12 -3.53 8.82
CA THR A 151 2.19 -2.63 8.35
C THR A 151 3.06 -3.31 7.29
N SER A 152 3.37 -4.60 7.44
CA SER A 152 4.14 -5.38 6.47
C SER A 152 3.43 -5.49 5.12
N ILE A 153 2.14 -5.81 5.13
CA ILE A 153 1.31 -5.91 3.92
C ILE A 153 1.19 -4.55 3.22
N MET A 154 0.93 -3.50 3.98
CA MET A 154 0.81 -2.14 3.47
C MET A 154 2.12 -1.64 2.86
N GLY A 155 3.24 -1.82 3.60
CA GLY A 155 4.56 -1.39 3.16
C GLY A 155 5.02 -2.09 1.90
N GLU A 156 4.80 -3.40 1.80
CA GLU A 156 5.12 -4.17 0.60
C GLU A 156 4.30 -3.69 -0.61
N SER A 157 3.00 -3.45 -0.45
CA SER A 157 2.16 -2.98 -1.56
C SER A 157 2.53 -1.55 -2.01
N ILE A 158 2.86 -0.64 -1.09
CA ILE A 158 3.37 0.70 -1.41
C ILE A 158 4.73 0.59 -2.14
N SER A 159 5.61 -0.29 -1.68
CA SER A 159 6.90 -0.54 -2.33
C SER A 159 6.71 -0.99 -3.79
N ARG A 160 5.79 -1.91 -4.04
CA ARG A 160 5.44 -2.38 -5.39
C ARG A 160 4.80 -1.30 -6.27
N LEU A 161 4.00 -0.40 -5.71
CA LEU A 161 3.49 0.78 -6.44
C LEU A 161 4.62 1.71 -6.89
N VAL A 162 5.61 1.94 -6.03
CA VAL A 162 6.78 2.77 -6.37
C VAL A 162 7.65 2.07 -7.43
N GLU A 163 7.88 0.76 -7.32
CA GLU A 163 8.59 -0.05 -8.31
C GLU A 163 7.89 -0.03 -9.67
N PHE A 164 6.57 -0.22 -9.69
CA PHE A 164 5.76 -0.07 -10.91
C PHE A 164 5.97 1.30 -11.56
N ALA A 165 6.03 2.36 -10.76
CA ALA A 165 6.27 3.72 -11.25
C ALA A 165 7.74 4.02 -11.62
N GLY A 166 8.61 3.00 -11.64
CA GLY A 166 9.99 3.06 -12.10
C GLY A 166 11.02 3.36 -11.01
N GLY A 167 10.62 3.40 -9.73
CA GLY A 167 11.52 3.65 -8.61
C GLY A 167 12.41 2.46 -8.27
N LYS A 168 13.66 2.74 -7.87
CA LYS A 168 14.53 1.77 -7.23
C LYS A 168 14.23 1.74 -5.75
N VAL A 169 13.48 0.73 -5.30
CA VAL A 169 13.04 0.61 -3.91
C VAL A 169 14.05 -0.16 -3.08
N ILE A 170 14.33 0.35 -1.87
CA ILE A 170 15.03 -0.33 -0.79
C ILE A 170 14.02 -0.54 0.33
N ARG A 171 13.69 -1.78 0.64
CA ARG A 171 12.81 -2.16 1.75
C ARG A 171 13.64 -2.20 3.02
N ALA A 172 13.36 -1.30 3.95
CA ALA A 172 14.07 -1.16 5.21
C ALA A 172 13.18 -1.58 6.39
N ASN A 173 13.83 -2.11 7.43
CA ASN A 173 13.18 -2.51 8.67
C ASN A 173 13.97 -1.94 9.84
N PHE A 174 13.30 -1.28 10.77
CA PHE A 174 13.88 -0.65 11.94
C PHE A 174 13.35 -1.31 13.22
N GLY A 175 14.20 -2.03 13.94
CA GLY A 175 13.80 -2.82 15.10
C GLY A 175 14.55 -2.49 16.37
N GLY A 176 13.80 -2.31 17.47
CA GLY A 176 14.36 -2.00 18.79
C GLY A 176 15.02 -3.20 19.47
N ASP A 177 16.29 -3.46 19.17
CA ASP A 177 17.06 -4.55 19.78
C ASP A 177 17.77 -4.16 21.07
N VAL A 178 17.69 -2.91 21.52
CA VAL A 178 18.21 -2.38 22.78
C VAL A 178 17.15 -1.56 23.51
N GLY A 179 17.29 -1.43 24.83
CA GLY A 179 16.38 -0.64 25.66
C GLY A 179 15.69 -1.45 26.74
N LEU A 180 14.88 -0.77 27.57
CA LEU A 180 14.26 -1.36 28.75
C LEU A 180 13.44 -2.63 28.48
N HIS A 181 12.82 -2.75 27.31
CA HIS A 181 12.04 -3.95 26.98
C HIS A 181 12.94 -5.19 26.82
N VAL A 182 14.16 -5.04 26.28
CA VAL A 182 15.16 -6.10 26.19
C VAL A 182 15.68 -6.45 27.59
N ALA A 183 16.02 -5.42 28.39
CA ALA A 183 16.49 -5.61 29.75
C ALA A 183 15.49 -6.36 30.65
N LYS A 184 14.20 -5.99 30.57
CA LYS A 184 13.11 -6.68 31.28
C LYS A 184 13.03 -8.15 30.89
N THR A 185 13.17 -8.44 29.58
CA THR A 185 13.12 -9.82 29.08
C THR A 185 14.32 -10.64 29.57
N ILE A 186 15.53 -10.09 29.42
CA ILE A 186 16.76 -10.79 29.86
C ILE A 186 16.76 -10.99 31.38
N TYR A 187 16.32 -10.00 32.16
CA TYR A 187 16.15 -10.15 33.61
C TYR A 187 15.24 -11.36 33.98
N ALA A 188 14.11 -11.47 33.29
CA ALA A 188 13.17 -12.57 33.54
C ALA A 188 13.71 -13.92 33.05
N LEU A 189 14.48 -13.97 31.96
CA LEU A 189 15.18 -15.17 31.49
C LEU A 189 16.17 -15.66 32.56
N MET A 190 17.00 -14.77 33.09
CA MET A 190 17.97 -15.06 34.16
C MET A 190 17.27 -15.50 35.45
N LYS A 191 16.20 -14.83 35.88
CA LYS A 191 15.39 -15.19 37.05
C LYS A 191 14.82 -16.61 36.97
N LYS A 192 14.54 -17.08 35.74
CA LYS A 192 14.06 -18.45 35.47
C LYS A 192 15.17 -19.43 35.16
N ASP A 193 16.44 -19.06 35.35
CA ASP A 193 17.64 -19.85 35.04
C ASP A 193 17.70 -20.38 33.60
N LEU A 194 17.07 -19.66 32.64
CA LEU A 194 17.14 -19.98 31.23
C LEU A 194 18.49 -19.51 30.66
N LYS A 195 19.08 -20.33 29.80
CA LYS A 195 20.39 -20.08 29.17
C LYS A 195 20.23 -19.92 27.65
N ALA A 196 21.26 -19.43 26.97
CA ALA A 196 21.27 -19.26 25.51
C ALA A 196 20.85 -20.51 24.72
N LYS A 197 21.24 -21.73 25.21
CA LYS A 197 20.85 -23.00 24.58
C LYS A 197 19.35 -23.28 24.60
N ASP A 198 18.60 -22.66 25.51
CA ASP A 198 17.16 -22.82 25.68
C ASP A 198 16.37 -21.90 24.75
N LEU A 199 17.09 -21.07 23.94
CA LEU A 199 16.59 -20.13 22.96
C LEU A 199 17.04 -20.50 21.50
N ALA A 200 17.18 -21.78 21.22
CA ALA A 200 17.76 -22.25 19.96
C ALA A 200 16.72 -22.56 18.87
N LYS A 201 15.46 -22.79 19.24
CA LYS A 201 14.41 -23.25 18.33
C LYS A 201 13.38 -22.14 18.07
N PRO A 202 12.76 -22.08 16.87
CA PRO A 202 11.77 -21.05 16.53
C PRO A 202 10.62 -20.93 17.54
N GLU A 203 10.13 -22.04 18.07
CA GLU A 203 9.05 -22.07 19.07
C GLU A 203 9.45 -21.41 20.41
N ASP A 204 10.75 -21.27 20.69
CA ASP A 204 11.24 -20.64 21.92
C ASP A 204 10.95 -19.13 21.97
N ILE A 205 10.56 -18.51 20.85
CA ILE A 205 10.13 -17.11 20.82
C ILE A 205 8.94 -16.87 21.77
N GLY A 206 8.09 -17.87 21.98
CA GLY A 206 7.00 -17.82 22.96
C GLY A 206 7.50 -17.68 24.39
N LYS A 207 8.63 -18.36 24.75
CA LYS A 207 9.27 -18.23 26.08
C LYS A 207 9.79 -16.81 26.29
N ILE A 208 10.44 -16.23 25.28
CA ILE A 208 10.93 -14.85 25.30
C ILE A 208 9.79 -13.87 25.53
N SER A 209 8.67 -14.04 24.82
CA SER A 209 7.50 -13.17 24.97
C SER A 209 6.88 -13.23 26.37
N LEU A 210 6.80 -14.40 26.96
CA LEU A 210 6.33 -14.57 28.34
C LEU A 210 7.30 -13.92 29.36
N CYS A 211 8.61 -14.04 29.12
CA CYS A 211 9.61 -13.37 29.95
C CYS A 211 9.52 -11.85 29.86
N TYR A 212 9.16 -11.29 28.70
CA TYR A 212 8.89 -9.86 28.59
C TYR A 212 7.72 -9.41 29.47
N VAL A 213 6.64 -10.17 29.53
CA VAL A 213 5.47 -9.86 30.38
C VAL A 213 5.85 -9.93 31.85
N ASP A 214 6.53 -11.02 32.27
CA ASP A 214 6.98 -11.21 33.64
C ASP A 214 7.99 -10.14 34.10
N GLY A 215 8.97 -9.80 33.24
CA GLY A 215 9.95 -8.76 33.55
C GLY A 215 9.32 -7.36 33.57
N THR A 216 8.24 -7.14 32.80
CA THR A 216 7.48 -5.87 32.84
C THR A 216 6.75 -5.75 34.19
N ARG A 217 6.08 -6.80 34.62
CA ARG A 217 5.43 -6.84 35.96
C ARG A 217 6.43 -6.62 37.08
N ASP A 218 7.57 -7.36 37.07
CA ASP A 218 8.60 -7.20 38.08
C ASP A 218 9.17 -5.77 38.13
N TYR A 219 9.35 -5.12 36.97
CA TYR A 219 9.82 -3.74 36.89
C TYR A 219 8.81 -2.74 37.50
N GLU A 220 7.51 -2.99 37.32
CA GLU A 220 6.44 -2.11 37.81
C GLU A 220 6.14 -2.31 39.32
N GLU A 221 6.28 -3.53 39.83
CA GLU A 221 5.85 -3.92 41.18
C GLU A 221 6.99 -4.06 42.20
N ASN A 222 8.27 -4.07 41.77
CA ASN A 222 9.40 -4.35 42.64
C ASN A 222 10.58 -3.40 42.39
N GLU A 223 10.85 -2.48 43.33
CA GLU A 223 11.93 -1.49 43.22
C GLU A 223 13.34 -2.13 43.07
N ASN A 224 13.64 -3.23 43.74
CA ASN A 224 14.93 -3.92 43.57
C ASN A 224 15.07 -4.53 42.17
N ALA A 225 13.98 -5.09 41.61
CA ALA A 225 13.97 -5.55 40.22
C ALA A 225 14.13 -4.38 39.24
N LYS A 226 13.51 -3.23 39.50
CA LYS A 226 13.62 -2.02 38.71
C LYS A 226 15.06 -1.51 38.65
N GLU A 227 15.75 -1.44 39.78
CA GLU A 227 17.18 -1.06 39.84
C GLU A 227 18.03 -2.01 38.98
N LYS A 228 17.90 -3.33 39.21
CA LYS A 228 18.63 -4.33 38.42
C LYS A 228 18.36 -4.29 36.95
N ILE A 229 17.11 -4.08 36.52
CA ILE A 229 16.73 -3.96 35.12
C ILE A 229 17.31 -2.68 34.50
N THR A 230 17.39 -1.59 35.28
CA THR A 230 18.01 -0.34 34.82
C THR A 230 19.51 -0.50 34.59
N GLU A 231 20.22 -1.16 35.52
CA GLU A 231 21.64 -1.49 35.36
C GLU A 231 21.86 -2.42 34.16
N LEU A 232 21.01 -3.45 34.04
CA LEU A 232 21.06 -4.39 32.93
C LEU A 232 20.83 -3.70 31.57
N ASN A 233 19.96 -2.68 31.52
CA ASN A 233 19.74 -1.90 30.31
C ASN A 233 21.03 -1.20 29.85
N ARG A 234 21.81 -0.59 30.76
CA ARG A 234 23.11 0.00 30.41
C ARG A 234 24.09 -1.03 29.87
N LEU A 235 24.21 -2.18 30.55
CA LEU A 235 25.08 -3.27 30.12
C LEU A 235 24.69 -3.81 28.75
N ILE A 236 23.41 -3.88 28.41
CA ILE A 236 22.93 -4.30 27.08
C ILE A 236 23.38 -3.33 25.99
N TYR A 237 23.35 -1.99 26.23
CA TYR A 237 23.90 -1.02 25.27
C TYR A 237 25.41 -1.22 25.07
N GLU A 238 26.16 -1.48 26.14
CA GLU A 238 27.60 -1.74 26.08
C GLU A 238 27.91 -3.04 25.31
N ILE A 239 27.13 -4.11 25.54
CA ILE A 239 27.25 -5.40 24.85
C ILE A 239 26.93 -5.22 23.35
N ALA A 240 25.87 -4.50 23.03
CA ALA A 240 25.46 -4.26 21.65
C ALA A 240 26.51 -3.41 20.88
N ASP A 241 27.07 -2.38 21.52
CA ASP A 241 28.12 -1.54 20.91
C ASP A 241 29.45 -2.31 20.74
N ALA A 242 29.77 -3.23 21.68
CA ALA A 242 30.96 -4.07 21.59
C ALA A 242 30.88 -5.15 20.49
N GLY A 243 29.69 -5.53 20.07
CA GLY A 243 29.45 -6.51 19.02
C GLY A 243 29.50 -7.98 19.50
N PRO A 244 29.06 -8.92 18.63
CA PRO A 244 28.93 -10.35 18.99
C PRO A 244 30.27 -11.06 19.19
N ASP A 245 31.36 -10.55 18.62
CA ASP A 245 32.70 -11.15 18.70
C ASP A 245 33.46 -10.77 19.98
N LYS A 246 32.86 -9.92 20.83
CA LYS A 246 33.48 -9.54 22.10
C LYS A 246 33.52 -10.73 23.07
N ILE A 247 34.74 -11.06 23.50
CA ILE A 247 34.97 -12.12 24.47
C ILE A 247 34.87 -11.57 25.91
N TYR A 248 34.04 -12.16 26.72
CA TYR A 248 33.90 -11.88 28.13
C TYR A 248 34.50 -13.04 28.98
N PRO A 249 35.06 -12.76 30.16
CA PRO A 249 35.59 -13.82 31.04
C PRO A 249 34.53 -14.85 31.43
N ASP A 250 34.92 -16.11 31.55
CA ASP A 250 34.03 -17.19 31.95
C ASP A 250 33.42 -16.96 33.33
N ASN A 251 32.18 -17.41 33.52
CA ASN A 251 31.41 -17.29 34.75
C ASN A 251 31.24 -15.83 35.26
N THR A 252 31.24 -14.87 34.38
CA THR A 252 30.95 -13.45 34.70
C THR A 252 29.54 -13.05 34.31
N TYR A 253 28.95 -12.13 35.08
CA TYR A 253 27.62 -11.56 34.79
C TYR A 253 27.51 -10.96 33.38
N PRO A 254 28.49 -10.16 32.89
CA PRO A 254 28.44 -9.66 31.50
C PRO A 254 28.46 -10.75 30.44
N LYS A 255 29.14 -11.88 30.68
CA LYS A 255 29.14 -13.02 29.74
C LYS A 255 27.76 -13.66 29.64
N GLU A 256 27.13 -13.95 30.77
CA GLU A 256 25.79 -14.54 30.80
C GLU A 256 24.76 -13.65 30.10
N VAL A 257 24.81 -12.32 30.34
CA VAL A 257 23.95 -11.33 29.68
C VAL A 257 24.20 -11.29 28.18
N ALA A 258 25.47 -11.27 27.76
CA ALA A 258 25.84 -11.23 26.34
C ALA A 258 25.34 -12.47 25.59
N GLU A 259 25.52 -13.67 26.18
CA GLU A 259 25.04 -14.92 25.60
C GLU A 259 23.51 -14.92 25.41
N LEU A 260 22.76 -14.50 26.43
CA LEU A 260 21.29 -14.39 26.35
C LEU A 260 20.84 -13.31 25.34
N TYR A 261 21.51 -12.17 25.33
CA TYR A 261 21.20 -11.08 24.42
C TYR A 261 21.39 -11.51 22.95
N TRP A 262 22.55 -12.05 22.61
CA TRP A 262 22.82 -12.46 21.23
C TRP A 262 21.97 -13.65 20.78
N ALA A 263 21.73 -14.62 21.68
CA ALA A 263 20.83 -15.75 21.38
C ALA A 263 19.39 -15.29 21.15
N GLY A 264 18.85 -14.46 22.04
CA GLY A 264 17.49 -13.95 21.94
C GLY A 264 17.29 -13.03 20.73
N ARG A 265 18.29 -12.18 20.42
CA ARG A 265 18.29 -11.33 19.23
C ARG A 265 18.30 -12.17 17.93
N THR A 266 19.19 -13.14 17.84
CA THR A 266 19.29 -14.04 16.68
C THR A 266 17.99 -14.82 16.46
N LEU A 267 17.42 -15.38 17.53
CA LEU A 267 16.14 -16.08 17.46
C LEU A 267 15.01 -15.14 16.99
N SER A 268 14.99 -13.91 17.48
CA SER A 268 13.96 -12.93 17.09
C SER A 268 14.01 -12.60 15.60
N TYR A 269 15.20 -12.31 15.05
CA TYR A 269 15.34 -12.03 13.62
C TYR A 269 15.00 -13.24 12.76
N LYS A 270 15.40 -14.45 13.16
CA LYS A 270 15.00 -15.67 12.46
C LYS A 270 13.48 -15.85 12.45
N TYR A 271 12.82 -15.61 13.57
CA TYR A 271 11.36 -15.64 13.65
C TYR A 271 10.71 -14.59 12.73
N PHE A 272 11.30 -13.40 12.63
CA PHE A 272 10.81 -12.37 11.71
C PHE A 272 10.98 -12.78 10.25
N ASP A 273 12.13 -13.32 9.87
CA ASP A 273 12.40 -13.78 8.51
C ASP A 273 11.45 -14.91 8.09
N ASP A 274 11.19 -15.88 8.99
CA ASP A 274 10.23 -16.97 8.77
C ASP A 274 8.80 -16.42 8.57
N PHE A 275 8.41 -15.44 9.39
CA PHE A 275 7.12 -14.76 9.24
C PHE A 275 7.03 -13.98 7.92
N TYR A 276 8.04 -13.20 7.58
CA TYR A 276 8.05 -12.41 6.35
C TYR A 276 8.02 -13.30 5.10
N ALA A 277 8.75 -14.42 5.13
CA ALA A 277 8.69 -15.42 4.06
C ALA A 277 7.26 -15.96 3.88
N ARG A 278 6.56 -16.26 5.01
CA ARG A 278 5.17 -16.74 4.98
C ARG A 278 4.20 -15.71 4.38
N VAL A 279 4.39 -14.42 4.65
CA VAL A 279 3.52 -13.36 4.08
C VAL A 279 4.01 -12.80 2.75
N GLY A 280 5.10 -13.33 2.20
CA GLY A 280 5.65 -12.89 0.91
C GLY A 280 6.17 -11.46 0.95
N VAL A 281 6.87 -11.09 2.03
CA VAL A 281 7.56 -9.81 2.23
C VAL A 281 9.06 -10.07 2.34
N LYS A 282 9.89 -9.16 1.85
CA LYS A 282 11.35 -9.28 1.94
C LYS A 282 11.95 -7.91 2.21
N PHE A 283 12.94 -7.87 3.10
CA PHE A 283 13.71 -6.66 3.39
C PHE A 283 15.10 -6.72 2.77
N ASP A 284 15.55 -5.59 2.25
CA ASP A 284 16.89 -5.41 1.71
C ASP A 284 17.87 -4.98 2.80
N LYS A 285 17.37 -4.28 3.82
CA LYS A 285 18.19 -3.73 4.91
C LYS A 285 17.46 -3.76 6.25
N TYR A 286 18.13 -4.28 7.26
CA TYR A 286 17.75 -4.14 8.65
C TYR A 286 18.58 -3.06 9.32
N TYR A 287 17.93 -2.17 10.06
CA TYR A 287 18.53 -1.17 10.92
C TYR A 287 18.16 -1.46 12.38
N PRO A 288 18.92 -2.30 13.10
CA PRO A 288 18.72 -2.43 14.54
C PRO A 288 18.97 -1.11 15.26
N GLU A 289 18.16 -0.76 16.25
CA GLU A 289 18.35 0.48 17.04
C GLU A 289 19.77 0.61 17.59
N SER A 290 20.39 -0.51 17.99
CA SER A 290 21.78 -0.54 18.47
C SER A 290 22.79 0.05 17.49
N THR A 291 22.56 -0.09 16.18
CA THR A 291 23.47 0.38 15.13
C THR A 291 23.34 1.88 14.84
N VAL A 292 22.20 2.48 15.14
CA VAL A 292 21.94 3.91 14.88
C VAL A 292 21.96 4.78 16.13
N ALA A 293 21.89 4.17 17.32
CA ALA A 293 21.81 4.85 18.61
C ALA A 293 22.96 5.83 18.84
N LYS A 294 24.19 5.41 18.54
CA LYS A 294 25.40 6.24 18.70
C LYS A 294 25.44 7.43 17.74
N ARG A 295 25.01 7.19 16.48
CA ARG A 295 24.88 8.27 15.48
C ARG A 295 23.84 9.29 15.92
N GLY A 296 22.65 8.84 16.36
CA GLY A 296 21.60 9.74 16.80
C GLY A 296 21.98 10.53 18.05
N LYS A 297 22.61 9.89 19.04
CA LYS A 297 23.13 10.57 20.22
C LYS A 297 24.10 11.69 19.83
N LYS A 298 25.04 11.40 18.93
CA LYS A 298 26.02 12.38 18.45
C LYS A 298 25.36 13.57 17.75
N GLU A 299 24.42 13.32 16.84
CA GLU A 299 23.71 14.41 16.15
C GLU A 299 22.96 15.32 17.13
N VAL A 300 22.35 14.74 18.19
CA VAL A 300 21.67 15.52 19.23
C VAL A 300 22.67 16.33 20.06
N GLU A 301 23.79 15.73 20.49
CA GLU A 301 24.83 16.38 21.29
C GLU A 301 25.50 17.53 20.53
N ASP A 302 25.79 17.36 19.26
CA ASP A 302 26.43 18.37 18.40
C ASP A 302 25.56 19.64 18.21
N HIS A 303 24.23 19.53 18.49
CA HIS A 303 23.27 20.62 18.33
C HIS A 303 22.66 21.13 19.65
N ILE A 304 23.25 20.76 20.80
CA ILE A 304 22.86 21.32 22.11
C ILE A 304 23.15 22.83 22.13
N GLY A 305 22.21 23.62 22.63
CA GLY A 305 22.31 25.09 22.69
C GLY A 305 21.85 25.82 21.42
N THR A 306 21.62 25.08 20.32
CA THR A 306 21.07 25.66 19.07
C THR A 306 19.68 25.10 18.76
N VAL A 307 19.52 23.79 18.78
CA VAL A 307 18.28 23.05 18.50
C VAL A 307 17.74 22.37 19.76
N TYR A 308 18.63 21.72 20.51
CA TYR A 308 18.29 21.00 21.73
C TYR A 308 18.76 21.75 22.96
N GLU A 309 18.07 21.54 24.09
CA GLU A 309 18.32 22.21 25.36
C GLU A 309 18.55 21.19 26.50
N MET A 310 19.39 21.57 27.47
CA MET A 310 19.54 20.80 28.70
C MET A 310 18.39 21.09 29.65
N SER A 311 17.73 20.07 30.18
CA SER A 311 16.64 20.18 31.17
C SER A 311 16.73 19.04 32.17
N ASN A 312 16.96 19.36 33.45
CA ASN A 312 17.05 18.40 34.55
C ASN A 312 17.97 17.20 34.29
N GLY A 313 19.12 17.45 33.67
CA GLY A 313 20.10 16.42 33.31
C GLY A 313 19.80 15.64 32.03
N ALA A 314 18.67 15.89 31.38
CA ALA A 314 18.31 15.32 30.09
C ALA A 314 18.49 16.35 28.95
N VAL A 315 18.57 15.86 27.71
CA VAL A 315 18.54 16.70 26.51
C VAL A 315 17.17 16.62 25.87
N ILE A 316 16.53 17.78 25.70
CA ILE A 316 15.17 17.89 25.16
C ILE A 316 15.15 18.70 23.87
N PHE A 317 14.14 18.45 23.03
CA PHE A 317 13.72 19.37 21.98
C PHE A 317 12.52 20.17 22.49
N PRO A 318 12.61 21.52 22.54
CA PRO A 318 11.53 22.37 23.07
C PRO A 318 10.41 22.55 22.04
N GLY A 319 9.65 21.48 21.82
CA GLY A 319 8.61 21.39 20.77
C GLY A 319 7.56 22.49 20.86
N GLU A 320 7.26 23.03 22.05
CA GLU A 320 6.30 24.11 22.26
C GLU A 320 6.61 25.38 21.45
N LYS A 321 7.89 25.61 21.10
CA LYS A 321 8.29 26.71 20.19
C LYS A 321 7.76 26.53 18.76
N TYR A 322 7.30 25.33 18.43
CA TYR A 322 6.84 24.92 17.10
C TYR A 322 5.42 24.33 17.13
N ASP A 323 4.63 24.65 18.16
CA ASP A 323 3.29 24.09 18.39
C ASP A 323 3.28 22.56 18.50
N LEU A 324 4.37 21.97 18.99
CA LEU A 324 4.54 20.52 19.19
C LEU A 324 4.83 20.22 20.67
N HIS A 325 4.72 18.95 21.04
CA HIS A 325 5.09 18.51 22.39
C HIS A 325 6.61 18.53 22.58
N THR A 326 7.07 19.03 23.74
CA THR A 326 8.44 18.88 24.17
C THR A 326 8.76 17.41 24.43
N ARG A 327 9.90 16.91 23.90
CA ARG A 327 10.32 15.51 24.04
C ARG A 327 11.79 15.39 24.43
N VAL A 328 12.08 14.30 25.14
CA VAL A 328 13.45 13.96 25.58
C VAL A 328 14.12 13.14 24.49
N PHE A 329 15.31 13.58 24.06
CA PHE A 329 16.14 12.89 23.07
C PHE A 329 17.29 12.10 23.73
N ILE A 330 17.88 12.64 24.81
CA ILE A 330 18.84 11.90 25.64
C ILE A 330 18.33 11.98 27.07
N ASN A 331 18.16 10.84 27.73
CA ASN A 331 17.65 10.80 29.09
C ASN A 331 18.72 11.23 30.11
N ASN A 332 18.36 11.37 31.38
CA ASN A 332 19.25 11.79 32.46
C ASN A 332 20.36 10.77 32.80
N GLU A 333 20.31 9.57 32.21
CA GLU A 333 21.38 8.56 32.29
C GLU A 333 22.37 8.67 31.13
N GLY A 334 22.17 9.65 30.22
CA GLY A 334 22.99 9.83 29.02
C GLY A 334 22.73 8.84 27.90
N LEU A 335 21.61 8.07 27.96
CA LEU A 335 21.20 7.12 26.93
C LEU A 335 20.26 7.79 25.92
N PRO A 336 20.40 7.47 24.61
CA PRO A 336 19.48 7.96 23.59
C PRO A 336 18.09 7.34 23.75
N THR A 337 17.07 8.17 23.68
CA THR A 337 15.65 7.72 23.62
C THR A 337 15.31 7.28 22.20
N TYR A 338 14.05 6.90 21.98
CA TYR A 338 13.56 6.57 20.64
C TYR A 338 13.76 7.75 19.67
N GLU A 339 13.50 8.99 20.14
CA GLU A 339 13.64 10.21 19.36
C GLU A 339 15.05 10.38 18.79
N ALA A 340 16.07 10.20 19.61
CA ALA A 340 17.46 10.30 19.15
C ALA A 340 17.85 9.15 18.22
N LYS A 341 17.31 7.95 18.43
CA LYS A 341 17.55 6.80 17.55
C LYS A 341 16.94 7.00 16.16
N ASP A 342 15.74 7.59 16.07
CA ASP A 342 15.13 7.96 14.78
C ASP A 342 15.93 9.04 14.06
N VAL A 343 16.49 10.03 14.79
CA VAL A 343 17.48 10.97 14.20
C VAL A 343 18.64 10.16 13.60
N GLY A 344 19.24 9.27 14.37
CA GLY A 344 20.34 8.42 13.90
C GLY A 344 19.96 7.57 12.69
N LEU A 345 18.76 7.01 12.65
CA LEU A 345 18.26 6.22 11.55
C LEU A 345 18.15 7.04 10.25
N ILE A 346 17.56 8.24 10.31
CA ILE A 346 17.40 9.10 9.14
C ILE A 346 18.77 9.45 8.54
N PHE A 347 19.76 9.83 9.37
CA PHE A 347 21.11 10.11 8.89
C PHE A 347 21.83 8.88 8.36
N THR A 348 21.67 7.72 9.02
CA THR A 348 22.29 6.45 8.56
C THR A 348 21.70 6.01 7.21
N LYS A 349 20.38 6.11 7.03
CA LYS A 349 19.72 5.84 5.74
C LYS A 349 20.26 6.77 4.63
N TRP A 350 20.49 8.05 4.98
CA TRP A 350 21.06 9.01 4.03
C TRP A 350 22.49 8.65 3.67
N ASP A 351 23.33 8.34 4.64
CA ASP A 351 24.72 7.95 4.42
C ASP A 351 24.83 6.68 3.56
N ASP A 352 23.92 5.70 3.78
CA ASP A 352 23.92 4.42 3.04
C ASP A 352 23.43 4.57 1.59
N TYR A 353 22.44 5.42 1.33
CA TYR A 353 21.71 5.38 0.05
C TYR A 353 21.56 6.72 -0.66
N HIS A 354 21.76 7.87 -0.02
CA HIS A 354 21.51 9.19 -0.60
C HIS A 354 20.13 9.25 -1.31
N PHE A 355 19.09 8.81 -0.61
CA PHE A 355 17.76 8.59 -1.16
C PHE A 355 17.10 9.87 -1.69
N ASP A 356 16.32 9.75 -2.77
CA ASP A 356 15.45 10.82 -3.25
C ASP A 356 14.21 10.98 -2.39
N GLN A 357 13.70 9.87 -1.85
CA GLN A 357 12.57 9.86 -0.94
C GLN A 357 12.69 8.72 0.09
N SER A 358 12.34 9.01 1.34
CA SER A 358 12.12 8.02 2.41
C SER A 358 10.63 7.97 2.74
N ILE A 359 10.00 6.81 2.60
CA ILE A 359 8.60 6.57 2.96
C ILE A 359 8.62 5.72 4.23
N VAL A 360 8.10 6.28 5.32
CA VAL A 360 8.03 5.61 6.63
C VAL A 360 6.58 5.27 6.92
N ILE A 361 6.28 3.99 7.18
CA ILE A 361 4.91 3.49 7.32
C ILE A 361 4.72 2.91 8.72
N THR A 362 3.81 3.52 9.52
CA THR A 362 3.61 3.17 10.93
C THR A 362 2.14 3.22 11.35
N GLY A 363 1.86 2.87 12.61
CA GLY A 363 0.55 3.10 13.22
C GLY A 363 0.28 4.58 13.50
N ASN A 364 -1.01 4.94 13.63
CA ASN A 364 -1.45 6.32 13.91
C ASN A 364 -0.99 6.85 15.28
N ASP A 365 -0.61 5.98 16.20
CA ASP A 365 -0.22 6.32 17.57
C ASP A 365 1.10 7.10 17.65
N ILE A 366 1.92 7.08 16.60
CA ILE A 366 3.20 7.79 16.56
C ILE A 366 3.23 9.01 15.64
N ILE A 367 2.08 9.50 15.17
CA ILE A 367 2.00 10.69 14.29
C ILE A 367 2.68 11.91 14.95
N ASP A 368 2.27 12.25 16.16
CA ASP A 368 2.78 13.45 16.85
C ASP A 368 4.23 13.28 17.30
N TYR A 369 4.64 12.06 17.59
CA TYR A 369 6.02 11.69 17.82
C TYR A 369 6.90 12.00 16.60
N MET A 370 6.55 11.48 15.42
CA MET A 370 7.32 11.66 14.20
C MET A 370 7.37 13.13 13.75
N LYS A 371 6.31 13.90 13.98
CA LYS A 371 6.32 15.35 13.74
C LYS A 371 7.42 16.06 14.53
N VAL A 372 7.62 15.69 15.80
CA VAL A 372 8.67 16.28 16.65
C VAL A 372 10.05 15.89 16.14
N VAL A 373 10.28 14.61 15.81
CA VAL A 373 11.55 14.14 15.26
C VAL A 373 11.91 14.88 13.96
N LEU A 374 10.99 14.91 13.00
CA LEU A 374 11.23 15.59 11.71
C LEU A 374 11.39 17.10 11.87
N CYS A 375 10.62 17.74 12.79
CA CYS A 375 10.78 19.16 13.10
C CYS A 375 12.16 19.45 13.69
N SER A 376 12.65 18.63 14.61
CA SER A 376 13.96 18.83 15.21
C SER A 376 15.09 18.75 14.16
N ILE A 377 15.04 17.76 13.27
CA ILE A 377 16.01 17.60 12.19
C ILE A 377 15.94 18.78 11.20
N SER A 378 14.73 19.30 10.92
CA SER A 378 14.57 20.42 9.99
C SER A 378 15.32 21.70 10.40
N GLN A 379 15.67 21.83 11.68
CA GLN A 379 16.39 23.00 12.20
C GLN A 379 17.89 23.02 11.80
N PHE A 380 18.45 21.86 11.41
CA PHE A 380 19.88 21.76 11.04
C PHE A 380 20.17 20.97 9.77
N ALA A 381 19.23 20.14 9.32
CA ALA A 381 19.34 19.36 8.08
C ALA A 381 17.98 19.32 7.33
N PRO A 382 17.46 20.48 6.84
CA PRO A 382 16.10 20.61 6.32
C PRO A 382 15.78 19.71 5.12
N ASP A 383 16.77 19.32 4.34
CA ASP A 383 16.59 18.47 3.15
C ASP A 383 16.13 17.06 3.50
N LEU A 384 16.50 16.51 4.66
CA LEU A 384 16.15 15.15 5.04
C LEU A 384 14.67 15.00 5.41
N PRO A 385 14.08 15.87 6.27
CA PRO A 385 12.63 15.87 6.48
C PRO A 385 11.82 16.18 5.22
N ALA A 386 12.30 17.07 4.35
CA ALA A 386 11.63 17.39 3.08
C ALA A 386 11.53 16.18 2.13
N ARG A 387 12.48 15.25 2.21
CA ARG A 387 12.48 13.98 1.46
C ARG A 387 11.75 12.86 2.20
N THR A 388 11.34 13.05 3.45
CA THR A 388 10.72 12.00 4.27
C THR A 388 9.20 12.16 4.26
N LYS A 389 8.48 11.12 3.80
CA LYS A 389 7.02 11.03 3.82
C LYS A 389 6.59 10.00 4.87
N HIS A 390 5.94 10.46 5.92
CA HIS A 390 5.35 9.60 6.93
C HIS A 390 3.91 9.25 6.56
N ILE A 391 3.63 7.96 6.40
CA ILE A 391 2.30 7.42 6.11
C ILE A 391 1.84 6.62 7.32
N THR A 392 0.63 6.87 7.79
CA THR A 392 0.11 6.18 8.97
C THR A 392 -1.16 5.40 8.67
N HIS A 393 -1.30 4.26 9.31
CA HIS A 393 -2.48 3.43 9.23
C HIS A 393 -3.18 3.29 10.58
N GLY A 394 -4.48 2.99 10.54
CA GLY A 394 -5.27 2.71 11.74
C GLY A 394 -4.99 1.32 12.34
N ASN A 395 -5.70 1.02 13.40
CA ASN A 395 -5.58 -0.26 14.09
C ASN A 395 -6.44 -1.34 13.42
N VAL A 396 -5.96 -2.57 13.45
CA VAL A 396 -6.77 -3.76 13.11
C VAL A 396 -7.49 -4.22 14.36
N ARG A 397 -8.80 -4.44 14.25
CA ARG A 397 -9.67 -4.93 15.32
C ARG A 397 -10.36 -6.21 14.87
N LEU A 398 -10.58 -7.13 15.80
CA LEU A 398 -11.49 -8.25 15.59
C LEU A 398 -12.90 -7.88 16.07
N PRO A 399 -13.98 -8.50 15.53
CA PRO A 399 -15.34 -8.26 15.97
C PRO A 399 -15.50 -8.47 17.49
N GLY A 400 -16.16 -7.53 18.16
CA GLY A 400 -16.40 -7.57 19.61
C GLY A 400 -15.21 -7.27 20.51
N ASN A 401 -14.16 -6.65 20.00
CA ASN A 401 -12.86 -6.57 20.65
C ASN A 401 -12.66 -5.40 21.63
N GLU A 402 -12.09 -5.73 22.79
CA GLU A 402 -11.54 -4.77 23.76
C GLU A 402 -10.19 -4.19 23.26
N LYS A 403 -9.81 -3.04 23.81
CA LYS A 403 -8.54 -2.37 23.48
C LYS A 403 -7.33 -3.27 23.77
N MET A 404 -6.60 -3.65 22.75
CA MET A 404 -5.41 -4.50 22.84
C MET A 404 -4.23 -3.78 23.49
N SER A 405 -3.39 -4.53 24.25
CA SER A 405 -2.17 -4.02 24.85
C SER A 405 -1.10 -5.12 24.91
N SER A 406 -0.03 -4.95 24.18
CA SER A 406 1.13 -5.87 24.23
C SER A 406 1.80 -5.94 25.61
N ARG A 407 1.70 -4.86 26.42
CA ARG A 407 2.22 -4.83 27.79
C ARG A 407 1.46 -5.75 28.74
N LYS A 408 0.16 -5.94 28.52
CA LYS A 408 -0.71 -6.81 29.32
C LYS A 408 -0.80 -8.24 28.76
N GLY A 409 -0.14 -8.54 27.63
CA GLY A 409 -0.24 -9.83 26.97
C GLY A 409 -1.58 -10.09 26.26
N ASN A 410 -2.46 -9.09 26.18
CA ASN A 410 -3.75 -9.17 25.51
C ASN A 410 -3.62 -8.51 24.11
N PHE A 411 -3.06 -9.26 23.16
CA PHE A 411 -2.94 -8.85 21.75
C PHE A 411 -3.07 -10.07 20.83
N ILE A 412 -3.50 -9.82 19.60
CA ILE A 412 -3.65 -10.86 18.59
C ILE A 412 -2.29 -11.06 17.92
N LYS A 413 -1.76 -12.28 18.00
CA LYS A 413 -0.51 -12.62 17.31
C LYS A 413 -0.74 -12.66 15.81
N ALA A 414 0.25 -12.18 15.06
CA ALA A 414 0.19 -12.18 13.60
C ALA A 414 0.03 -13.60 13.03
N VAL A 415 0.73 -14.58 13.60
CA VAL A 415 0.66 -15.98 13.16
C VAL A 415 -0.71 -16.61 13.43
N ASP A 416 -1.37 -16.26 14.55
CA ASP A 416 -2.71 -16.80 14.87
C ASP A 416 -3.73 -16.35 13.82
N VAL A 417 -3.61 -15.11 13.29
CA VAL A 417 -4.46 -14.61 12.19
C VAL A 417 -4.24 -15.40 10.90
N LEU A 418 -2.98 -15.71 10.57
CA LEU A 418 -2.64 -16.51 9.40
C LEU A 418 -3.22 -17.93 9.50
N ASP A 419 -3.07 -18.55 10.68
CA ASP A 419 -3.55 -19.91 10.94
C ASP A 419 -5.09 -19.97 10.93
N GLU A 420 -5.78 -18.98 11.52
CA GLU A 420 -7.26 -18.89 11.52
C GLU A 420 -7.84 -18.78 10.10
N VAL A 421 -7.19 -18.04 9.21
CA VAL A 421 -7.62 -17.93 7.80
C VAL A 421 -7.36 -19.23 7.04
N GLU A 422 -6.22 -19.89 7.26
CA GLU A 422 -5.97 -21.21 6.66
C GLU A 422 -6.97 -22.26 7.14
N ASP A 423 -7.32 -22.27 8.43
CA ASP A 423 -8.33 -23.15 9.01
C ASP A 423 -9.73 -22.86 8.42
N ALA A 424 -10.09 -21.59 8.25
CA ALA A 424 -11.35 -21.19 7.65
C ALA A 424 -11.47 -21.64 6.18
N LEU A 425 -10.35 -21.74 5.46
CA LEU A 425 -10.29 -22.28 4.10
C LEU A 425 -10.35 -23.81 4.05
N GLY A 426 -10.07 -24.51 5.16
CA GLY A 426 -10.04 -25.98 5.21
C GLY A 426 -11.30 -26.67 4.68
N ASN A 427 -12.43 -25.96 4.62
CA ASN A 427 -13.68 -26.42 4.00
C ASN A 427 -13.68 -26.37 2.47
N LEU A 428 -12.69 -25.69 1.83
CA LEU A 428 -12.54 -25.63 0.37
C LEU A 428 -11.72 -26.82 -0.20
N GLY A 429 -11.32 -27.77 0.65
CA GLY A 429 -10.50 -28.92 0.30
C GLY A 429 -9.00 -28.67 0.53
N LYS A 430 -8.23 -29.78 0.65
CA LYS A 430 -6.76 -29.71 0.75
C LYS A 430 -6.15 -29.46 -0.64
N THR A 431 -6.12 -28.21 -1.06
CA THR A 431 -5.36 -27.82 -2.24
C THR A 431 -3.90 -27.53 -1.86
N PRO A 432 -2.90 -27.92 -2.67
CA PRO A 432 -1.50 -27.53 -2.47
C PRO A 432 -1.29 -26.01 -2.42
N GLU A 433 -2.23 -25.27 -2.98
CA GLU A 433 -2.18 -23.82 -3.12
C GLU A 433 -2.87 -23.07 -1.96
N ILE A 434 -3.31 -23.78 -0.89
CA ILE A 434 -4.09 -23.18 0.22
C ILE A 434 -3.35 -22.00 0.86
N HIS A 435 -2.02 -22.07 0.93
CA HIS A 435 -1.21 -20.99 1.46
C HIS A 435 -1.30 -19.71 0.61
N LYS A 436 -1.25 -19.83 -0.73
CA LYS A 436 -1.42 -18.67 -1.63
C LYS A 436 -2.81 -18.06 -1.50
N ILE A 437 -3.82 -18.90 -1.33
CA ILE A 437 -5.22 -18.47 -1.17
C ILE A 437 -5.38 -17.72 0.14
N SER A 438 -4.88 -18.27 1.25
CA SER A 438 -4.99 -17.64 2.58
C SER A 438 -4.27 -16.30 2.65
N ILE A 439 -3.03 -16.23 2.15
CA ILE A 439 -2.27 -14.98 2.10
C ILE A 439 -2.95 -13.94 1.18
N GLY A 440 -3.49 -14.35 0.05
CA GLY A 440 -4.27 -13.49 -0.84
C GLY A 440 -5.52 -12.93 -0.15
N ALA A 441 -6.24 -13.77 0.61
CA ALA A 441 -7.41 -13.36 1.39
C ALA A 441 -7.06 -12.28 2.43
N ILE A 442 -6.00 -12.49 3.20
CA ILE A 442 -5.56 -11.56 4.26
C ILE A 442 -5.06 -10.23 3.65
N LYS A 443 -4.18 -10.29 2.64
CA LYS A 443 -3.66 -9.10 1.98
C LYS A 443 -4.79 -8.24 1.42
N TYR A 444 -5.73 -8.86 0.71
CA TYR A 444 -6.87 -8.13 0.17
C TYR A 444 -7.75 -7.52 1.26
N ALA A 445 -8.08 -8.29 2.30
CA ALA A 445 -8.90 -7.83 3.41
C ALA A 445 -8.32 -6.58 4.08
N PHE A 446 -6.99 -6.45 4.16
CA PHE A 446 -6.33 -5.27 4.72
C PHE A 446 -6.18 -4.13 3.70
N LEU A 447 -5.89 -4.44 2.44
CA LEU A 447 -5.60 -3.44 1.42
C LEU A 447 -6.84 -2.83 0.75
N LYS A 448 -8.04 -3.41 0.89
CA LYS A 448 -9.28 -2.86 0.33
C LYS A 448 -9.73 -1.55 1.01
N TYR A 449 -9.25 -1.27 2.21
CA TYR A 449 -9.61 -0.08 2.98
C TYR A 449 -8.66 1.09 2.73
N LYS A 450 -9.22 2.31 2.77
CA LYS A 450 -8.41 3.53 2.69
C LYS A 450 -7.44 3.61 3.87
N ILE A 451 -6.18 3.97 3.58
CA ILE A 451 -5.14 4.16 4.60
C ILE A 451 -5.59 5.23 5.62
N GLY A 452 -5.28 5.00 6.89
CA GLY A 452 -5.55 5.93 8.01
C GLY A 452 -6.74 5.53 8.88
N GLY A 453 -7.71 4.78 8.36
CA GLY A 453 -8.84 4.26 9.11
C GLY A 453 -8.53 2.98 9.89
N ASN A 454 -9.31 2.70 10.95
CA ASN A 454 -9.28 1.39 11.59
C ASN A 454 -9.93 0.34 10.69
N ILE A 455 -9.43 -0.89 10.76
CA ILE A 455 -9.94 -2.04 10.03
C ILE A 455 -10.58 -3.00 11.02
N GLU A 456 -11.79 -3.46 10.72
CA GLU A 456 -12.40 -4.61 11.35
C GLU A 456 -12.13 -5.84 10.46
N PHE A 457 -11.46 -6.84 11.04
CA PHE A 457 -11.06 -8.03 10.33
C PHE A 457 -11.76 -9.27 10.88
N GLU A 458 -12.42 -10.00 9.99
CA GLU A 458 -13.05 -11.28 10.27
C GLU A 458 -12.52 -12.33 9.28
N ALA A 459 -11.91 -13.40 9.81
CA ALA A 459 -11.31 -14.46 8.99
C ALA A 459 -12.33 -15.13 8.07
N LYS A 460 -13.54 -15.42 8.55
CA LYS A 460 -14.59 -16.05 7.76
C LYS A 460 -15.08 -15.19 6.60
N GLU A 461 -15.17 -13.86 6.80
CA GLU A 461 -15.53 -12.94 5.72
C GLU A 461 -14.41 -12.86 4.67
N SER A 462 -13.15 -12.86 5.11
CA SER A 462 -11.99 -12.74 4.22
C SER A 462 -11.86 -13.89 3.21
N VAL A 463 -12.35 -15.08 3.56
CA VAL A 463 -12.31 -16.29 2.71
C VAL A 463 -13.58 -16.53 1.88
N SER A 464 -14.52 -15.60 1.87
CA SER A 464 -15.76 -15.73 1.10
C SER A 464 -15.47 -15.81 -0.41
N MET A 465 -16.06 -16.80 -1.07
CA MET A 465 -16.01 -16.93 -2.54
C MET A 465 -17.00 -16.00 -3.26
N THR A 466 -17.86 -15.32 -2.51
CA THR A 466 -18.83 -14.35 -3.01
C THR A 466 -18.67 -13.05 -2.24
N GLY A 467 -18.66 -11.92 -2.94
CA GLY A 467 -18.48 -10.62 -2.30
C GLY A 467 -17.05 -10.08 -2.42
N ASN A 468 -16.78 -9.03 -1.65
CA ASN A 468 -15.55 -8.24 -1.76
C ASN A 468 -14.39 -8.88 -0.96
N SER A 469 -13.80 -9.95 -1.49
CA SER A 469 -12.74 -10.75 -0.87
C SER A 469 -11.59 -11.06 -1.84
N GLY A 470 -10.41 -11.35 -1.29
CA GLY A 470 -9.24 -11.79 -2.07
C GLY A 470 -9.49 -13.14 -2.76
N VAL A 471 -10.20 -14.04 -2.09
CA VAL A 471 -10.57 -15.36 -2.62
C VAL A 471 -11.45 -15.24 -3.87
N TYR A 472 -12.40 -14.30 -3.88
CA TYR A 472 -13.22 -14.02 -5.05
C TYR A 472 -12.38 -13.59 -6.27
N LEU A 473 -11.40 -12.70 -6.06
CA LEU A 473 -10.50 -12.24 -7.13
C LEU A 473 -9.62 -13.38 -7.65
N GLN A 474 -9.03 -14.16 -6.75
CA GLN A 474 -8.21 -15.32 -7.11
C GLN A 474 -9.04 -16.36 -7.88
N TYR A 475 -10.25 -16.68 -7.42
CA TYR A 475 -11.17 -17.58 -8.12
C TYR A 475 -11.54 -17.06 -9.52
N SER A 476 -11.79 -15.75 -9.66
CA SER A 476 -12.09 -15.14 -10.96
C SER A 476 -10.91 -15.27 -11.93
N GLY A 477 -9.68 -15.12 -11.42
CA GLY A 477 -8.44 -15.33 -12.20
C GLY A 477 -8.27 -16.80 -12.63
N VAL A 478 -8.47 -17.75 -11.71
CA VAL A 478 -8.44 -19.19 -12.04
C VAL A 478 -9.49 -19.55 -13.10
N ARG A 479 -10.69 -18.97 -13.03
CA ARG A 479 -11.74 -19.14 -14.04
C ARG A 479 -11.25 -18.65 -15.41
N ALA A 480 -10.64 -17.47 -15.49
CA ALA A 480 -10.10 -16.93 -16.73
C ALA A 480 -8.97 -17.83 -17.31
N LYS A 481 -8.05 -18.30 -16.47
CA LYS A 481 -7.00 -19.27 -16.86
C LYS A 481 -7.60 -20.54 -17.44
N LYS A 482 -8.64 -21.11 -16.80
CA LYS A 482 -9.32 -22.34 -17.29
C LYS A 482 -9.99 -22.13 -18.65
N VAL A 483 -10.62 -20.97 -18.90
CA VAL A 483 -11.20 -20.65 -20.21
C VAL A 483 -10.12 -20.63 -21.29
N LEU A 484 -8.99 -19.96 -21.05
CA LEU A 484 -7.89 -19.89 -22.01
C LEU A 484 -7.26 -21.25 -22.26
N ALA A 485 -7.06 -22.07 -21.23
CA ALA A 485 -6.54 -23.43 -21.33
C ALA A 485 -7.47 -24.36 -22.12
N ALA A 486 -8.77 -24.29 -21.87
CA ALA A 486 -9.76 -25.07 -22.60
C ALA A 486 -9.80 -24.70 -24.10
N ALA A 487 -9.67 -23.41 -24.42
CA ALA A 487 -9.59 -22.97 -25.82
C ALA A 487 -8.31 -23.44 -26.53
N ALA A 488 -7.18 -23.55 -25.82
CA ALA A 488 -5.91 -24.04 -26.38
C ALA A 488 -5.95 -25.54 -26.70
N THR A 489 -6.76 -26.33 -25.98
CA THR A 489 -6.88 -27.78 -26.15
C THR A 489 -8.06 -28.20 -27.05
N ALA A 490 -8.99 -27.28 -27.33
CA ALA A 490 -10.13 -27.55 -28.18
C ALA A 490 -9.71 -27.91 -29.61
N LYS A 491 -10.16 -29.08 -30.12
CA LYS A 491 -10.03 -29.41 -31.55
C LYS A 491 -10.93 -28.47 -32.33
N ARG A 492 -10.34 -27.49 -33.03
CA ARG A 492 -11.06 -26.58 -33.90
C ARG A 492 -11.52 -27.33 -35.14
N ALA A 493 -12.83 -27.39 -35.39
CA ALA A 493 -13.35 -27.73 -36.70
C ALA A 493 -12.97 -26.61 -37.66
N GLU A 494 -12.50 -26.94 -38.88
CA GLU A 494 -12.27 -25.96 -39.92
C GLU A 494 -13.58 -25.22 -40.22
N ARG A 495 -13.60 -23.93 -39.96
CA ARG A 495 -14.75 -23.10 -40.36
C ARG A 495 -14.79 -22.99 -41.87
N THR A 496 -15.87 -23.42 -42.47
CA THR A 496 -16.12 -23.38 -43.92
C THR A 496 -16.75 -22.07 -44.36
N THR A 497 -17.15 -21.20 -43.42
CA THR A 497 -17.78 -19.90 -43.67
C THR A 497 -17.08 -18.77 -42.91
N GLU A 498 -17.02 -17.58 -43.51
CA GLU A 498 -16.55 -16.37 -42.84
C GLU A 498 -17.41 -16.09 -41.60
N ALA A 499 -16.75 -15.72 -40.49
CA ALA A 499 -17.47 -15.31 -39.29
C ALA A 499 -18.26 -14.00 -39.56
N PRO A 500 -19.48 -13.87 -39.01
CA PRO A 500 -20.19 -12.60 -39.14
C PRO A 500 -19.41 -11.50 -38.44
N GLU A 501 -19.63 -10.26 -38.88
CA GLU A 501 -19.00 -9.09 -38.23
C GLU A 501 -19.26 -9.11 -36.71
N TRP A 502 -18.20 -8.91 -35.92
CA TRP A 502 -18.31 -8.86 -34.47
C TRP A 502 -19.01 -7.59 -34.02
N LYS A 503 -20.21 -7.72 -33.52
CA LYS A 503 -20.96 -6.69 -32.82
C LYS A 503 -20.89 -6.92 -31.33
N LEU A 504 -20.34 -5.95 -30.61
CA LEU A 504 -20.20 -6.04 -29.16
C LEU A 504 -21.56 -5.96 -28.47
N ASN A 505 -21.81 -6.91 -27.58
CA ASN A 505 -22.94 -6.81 -26.68
C ASN A 505 -22.63 -5.88 -25.48
N GLN A 506 -23.62 -5.56 -24.67
CA GLN A 506 -23.47 -4.65 -23.53
C GLN A 506 -22.47 -5.13 -22.48
N TYR A 507 -22.32 -6.44 -22.27
CA TYR A 507 -21.40 -7.01 -21.28
C TYR A 507 -19.96 -6.97 -21.76
N GLU A 508 -19.72 -7.17 -23.05
CA GLU A 508 -18.41 -7.00 -23.69
C GLU A 508 -17.96 -5.53 -23.60
N LYS A 509 -18.85 -4.60 -23.95
CA LYS A 509 -18.58 -3.15 -23.84
C LYS A 509 -18.29 -2.72 -22.39
N SER A 510 -19.09 -3.21 -21.45
CA SER A 510 -18.93 -2.87 -20.03
C SER A 510 -17.56 -3.35 -19.50
N LEU A 511 -17.16 -4.58 -19.83
CA LEU A 511 -15.87 -5.11 -19.41
C LEU A 511 -14.69 -4.36 -20.06
N ILE A 512 -14.76 -4.07 -21.38
CA ILE A 512 -13.69 -3.32 -22.07
C ILE A 512 -13.59 -1.89 -21.52
N ARG A 513 -14.72 -1.26 -21.20
CA ARG A 513 -14.74 0.07 -20.57
C ARG A 513 -14.05 0.05 -19.21
N GLU A 514 -14.29 -0.98 -18.40
CA GLU A 514 -13.63 -1.12 -17.10
C GLU A 514 -12.13 -1.34 -17.28
N LEU A 515 -11.71 -2.13 -18.27
CA LEU A 515 -10.30 -2.31 -18.61
C LEU A 515 -9.60 -0.98 -18.96
N ASP A 516 -10.26 -0.07 -19.68
CA ASP A 516 -9.71 1.26 -20.06
C ASP A 516 -9.46 2.18 -18.85
N GLN A 517 -10.14 1.96 -17.72
CA GLN A 517 -9.93 2.74 -16.49
C GLN A 517 -8.62 2.37 -15.76
N TYR A 518 -8.04 1.20 -16.02
CA TYR A 518 -6.94 0.69 -15.23
C TYR A 518 -5.73 1.63 -15.15
N ARG A 519 -5.35 2.24 -16.27
CA ARG A 519 -4.25 3.21 -16.31
C ARG A 519 -4.48 4.41 -15.40
N LEU A 520 -5.71 4.92 -15.35
CA LEU A 520 -6.07 6.05 -14.50
C LEU A 520 -6.00 5.65 -13.03
N VAL A 521 -6.53 4.48 -12.69
CA VAL A 521 -6.45 3.92 -11.34
C VAL A 521 -5.00 3.78 -10.87
N LEU A 522 -4.10 3.29 -11.73
CA LEU A 522 -2.68 3.18 -11.41
C LEU A 522 -2.03 4.55 -11.17
N LYS A 523 -2.32 5.55 -12.00
CA LYS A 523 -1.82 6.92 -11.80
C LYS A 523 -2.25 7.49 -10.45
N GLU A 524 -3.52 7.32 -10.09
CA GLU A 524 -4.05 7.79 -8.82
C GLU A 524 -3.45 7.02 -7.63
N ALA A 525 -3.36 5.67 -7.74
CA ALA A 525 -2.79 4.84 -6.70
C ALA A 525 -1.32 5.19 -6.41
N VAL A 526 -0.53 5.43 -7.45
CA VAL A 526 0.88 5.86 -7.31
C VAL A 526 0.97 7.29 -6.74
N GLY A 527 0.17 8.23 -7.26
CA GLY A 527 0.21 9.63 -6.82
C GLY A 527 -0.12 9.81 -5.33
N GLU A 528 -1.05 9.00 -4.83
CA GLU A 528 -1.48 9.03 -3.43
C GLU A 528 -0.78 7.98 -2.54
N LEU A 529 -0.01 7.05 -3.12
CA LEU A 529 0.51 5.84 -2.46
C LEU A 529 -0.62 5.03 -1.81
N ALA A 530 -1.66 4.75 -2.59
CA ALA A 530 -2.96 4.27 -2.12
C ALA A 530 -3.35 2.91 -2.74
N PRO A 531 -2.84 1.78 -2.20
CA PRO A 531 -3.13 0.44 -2.71
C PRO A 531 -4.63 0.09 -2.79
N HIS A 532 -5.45 0.64 -1.89
CA HIS A 532 -6.89 0.40 -1.87
C HIS A 532 -7.60 0.78 -3.18
N LYS A 533 -7.07 1.75 -3.93
CA LYS A 533 -7.62 2.12 -5.24
C LYS A 533 -7.49 0.97 -6.23
N VAL A 534 -6.34 0.29 -6.23
CA VAL A 534 -6.13 -0.91 -7.05
C VAL A 534 -7.03 -2.04 -6.57
N ALA A 535 -7.08 -2.30 -5.26
CA ALA A 535 -7.90 -3.37 -4.69
C ALA A 535 -9.38 -3.24 -5.06
N ASN A 536 -9.97 -2.06 -4.88
CA ASN A 536 -11.37 -1.80 -5.18
C ASN A 536 -11.66 -1.90 -6.68
N TYR A 537 -10.78 -1.34 -7.51
CA TYR A 537 -10.89 -1.46 -8.96
C TYR A 537 -10.89 -2.93 -9.43
N LEU A 538 -10.00 -3.77 -8.90
CA LEU A 538 -9.94 -5.18 -9.27
C LEU A 538 -11.22 -5.94 -8.90
N TYR A 539 -11.86 -5.55 -7.82
CA TYR A 539 -13.16 -6.10 -7.46
C TYR A 539 -14.24 -5.73 -8.47
N ASP A 540 -14.36 -4.45 -8.83
CA ASP A 540 -15.33 -3.97 -9.81
C ASP A 540 -15.08 -4.61 -11.18
N LEU A 541 -13.82 -4.69 -11.62
CA LEU A 541 -13.41 -5.36 -12.85
C LEU A 541 -13.80 -6.85 -12.84
N SER A 542 -13.61 -7.56 -11.72
CA SER A 542 -13.97 -8.98 -11.60
C SER A 542 -15.47 -9.21 -11.59
N GLN A 543 -16.26 -8.26 -11.10
CA GLN A 543 -17.71 -8.28 -11.23
C GLN A 543 -18.16 -8.14 -12.69
N GLU A 544 -17.57 -7.21 -13.45
CA GLU A 544 -17.86 -7.06 -14.88
C GLU A 544 -17.43 -8.29 -15.68
N PHE A 545 -16.29 -8.90 -15.33
CA PHE A 545 -15.87 -10.18 -15.94
C PHE A 545 -16.86 -11.31 -15.62
N SER A 546 -17.39 -11.41 -14.41
CA SER A 546 -18.39 -12.42 -14.07
C SER A 546 -19.68 -12.25 -14.88
N ARG A 547 -20.16 -11.00 -15.07
CA ARG A 547 -21.31 -10.69 -15.93
C ARG A 547 -21.05 -11.04 -17.40
N PHE A 548 -19.86 -10.68 -17.91
CA PHE A 548 -19.44 -11.07 -19.26
C PHE A 548 -19.44 -12.59 -19.42
N TYR A 549 -18.86 -13.34 -18.47
CA TYR A 549 -18.77 -14.78 -18.52
C TYR A 549 -20.14 -15.48 -18.51
N GLU A 550 -21.10 -14.96 -17.75
CA GLU A 550 -22.46 -15.49 -17.66
C GLU A 550 -23.30 -15.23 -18.92
N HIS A 551 -23.09 -14.11 -19.58
CA HIS A 551 -23.95 -13.65 -20.68
C HIS A 551 -23.29 -13.71 -22.07
N SER A 552 -22.01 -14.05 -22.16
CA SER A 552 -21.28 -14.13 -23.42
C SER A 552 -20.59 -15.48 -23.56
N LYS A 553 -21.16 -16.39 -24.34
CA LYS A 553 -20.51 -17.68 -24.61
C LYS A 553 -19.17 -17.46 -25.29
N VAL A 554 -18.05 -17.84 -24.65
CA VAL A 554 -16.70 -17.67 -25.20
C VAL A 554 -16.38 -18.81 -26.15
N ILE A 555 -16.19 -20.03 -25.63
CA ILE A 555 -15.76 -21.21 -26.41
C ILE A 555 -16.91 -21.69 -27.29
N GLY A 556 -16.60 -21.93 -28.57
CA GLY A 556 -17.58 -22.39 -29.57
C GLY A 556 -18.60 -21.33 -29.98
N SER A 557 -18.30 -20.04 -29.77
CA SER A 557 -19.05 -18.91 -30.35
C SER A 557 -18.50 -18.50 -31.72
N ASP A 558 -19.28 -17.71 -32.46
CA ASP A 558 -18.83 -17.13 -33.72
C ASP A 558 -17.66 -16.17 -33.56
N TRP A 559 -17.58 -15.54 -32.39
CA TRP A 559 -16.55 -14.55 -31.99
C TRP A 559 -15.63 -15.08 -30.89
N GLU A 560 -15.30 -16.39 -30.96
CA GLU A 560 -14.43 -17.02 -29.97
C GLU A 560 -13.07 -16.35 -29.84
N LYS A 561 -12.46 -15.99 -30.97
CA LYS A 561 -11.14 -15.35 -31.00
C LYS A 561 -11.16 -14.02 -30.25
N GLU A 562 -12.12 -13.18 -30.55
CA GLU A 562 -12.28 -11.83 -30.00
C GLU A 562 -12.62 -11.89 -28.50
N ARG A 563 -13.50 -12.83 -28.09
CA ARG A 563 -13.86 -13.04 -26.70
C ARG A 563 -12.70 -13.61 -25.86
N LEU A 564 -11.88 -14.47 -26.45
CA LEU A 564 -10.65 -14.93 -25.79
C LEU A 564 -9.64 -13.80 -25.60
N GLU A 565 -9.61 -12.84 -26.50
CA GLU A 565 -8.78 -11.64 -26.34
C GLU A 565 -9.25 -10.78 -25.17
N ILE A 566 -10.55 -10.61 -25.00
CA ILE A 566 -11.13 -9.95 -23.80
C ILE A 566 -10.71 -10.71 -22.54
N VAL A 567 -10.86 -12.04 -22.51
CA VAL A 567 -10.47 -12.87 -21.34
C VAL A 567 -8.97 -12.73 -21.03
N ARG A 568 -8.11 -12.73 -22.05
CA ARG A 568 -6.67 -12.57 -21.88
C ARG A 568 -6.31 -11.21 -21.33
N THR A 569 -6.90 -10.15 -21.88
CA THR A 569 -6.69 -8.77 -21.42
C THR A 569 -7.16 -8.60 -19.98
N TYR A 570 -8.32 -9.16 -19.64
CA TYR A 570 -8.81 -9.19 -18.26
C TYR A 570 -7.82 -9.86 -17.33
N LEU A 571 -7.33 -11.05 -17.69
CA LEU A 571 -6.37 -11.80 -16.87
C LEU A 571 -5.06 -11.02 -16.66
N ASN A 572 -4.53 -10.39 -17.71
CA ASN A 572 -3.32 -9.58 -17.62
C ASN A 572 -3.49 -8.41 -16.65
N VAL A 573 -4.63 -7.70 -16.72
CA VAL A 573 -4.94 -6.59 -15.79
C VAL A 573 -5.09 -7.10 -14.36
N LEU A 574 -5.81 -8.20 -14.17
CA LEU A 574 -6.03 -8.78 -12.85
C LEU A 574 -4.72 -9.26 -12.22
N GLU A 575 -3.89 -10.02 -12.96
CA GLU A 575 -2.59 -10.51 -12.49
C GLU A 575 -1.65 -9.35 -12.13
N HIS A 576 -1.57 -8.34 -12.99
CA HIS A 576 -0.75 -7.17 -12.74
C HIS A 576 -1.21 -6.41 -11.49
N GLY A 577 -2.51 -6.14 -11.35
CA GLY A 577 -3.05 -5.43 -10.19
C GLY A 577 -2.91 -6.22 -8.89
N LEU A 578 -3.16 -7.54 -8.93
CA LEU A 578 -2.92 -8.42 -7.78
C LEU A 578 -1.43 -8.48 -7.39
N ASN A 579 -0.53 -8.46 -8.37
CA ASN A 579 0.92 -8.39 -8.10
C ASN A 579 1.30 -7.10 -7.34
N ILE A 580 0.73 -5.95 -7.68
CA ILE A 580 0.91 -4.69 -6.91
C ILE A 580 0.46 -4.87 -5.46
N LEU A 581 -0.61 -5.63 -5.22
CA LEU A 581 -1.09 -5.94 -3.87
C LEU A 581 -0.28 -7.08 -3.20
N GLY A 582 0.69 -7.67 -3.91
CA GLY A 582 1.46 -8.82 -3.44
C GLY A 582 0.65 -10.10 -3.36
N ILE A 583 -0.40 -10.24 -4.17
CA ILE A 583 -1.31 -11.40 -4.22
C ILE A 583 -1.04 -12.19 -5.49
N GLU A 584 -0.95 -13.50 -5.37
CA GLU A 584 -0.80 -14.44 -6.49
C GLU A 584 -2.13 -15.11 -6.84
N ILE A 585 -2.35 -15.38 -8.13
CA ILE A 585 -3.46 -16.23 -8.58
C ILE A 585 -2.97 -17.68 -8.53
N PRO A 586 -3.61 -18.57 -7.76
CA PRO A 586 -3.25 -19.98 -7.74
C PRO A 586 -3.55 -20.66 -9.09
N GLU A 587 -3.01 -21.86 -9.31
CA GLU A 587 -3.27 -22.61 -10.53
C GLU A 587 -4.66 -23.27 -10.48
N GLU A 588 -5.12 -23.63 -9.29
CA GLU A 588 -6.43 -24.24 -9.06
C GLU A 588 -7.08 -23.81 -7.74
N MET A 589 -8.39 -23.80 -7.73
CA MET A 589 -9.24 -23.55 -6.57
C MET A 589 -10.49 -24.43 -6.65
#